data_a9cd2b56d8f4e720411cdc97a983b07b
#
_entry.id   a9cd2b56d8f4e720411cdc97a983b07b
#
_cell.length_a   1.000
_cell.length_b   1.000
_cell.length_c   1.000
_cell.angle_alpha   90.00
_cell.angle_beta   90.00
_cell.angle_gamma   90.00
#
_symmetry.space_group_name_H-M   'P 1'
#
loop_
_entity.id
_entity.type
_entity.pdbx_description
1 polymer ?
#
loop_
_entity_poly.entity_id
_entity_poly.type
_entity_poly.pdbx_seq_one_letter_code
_entity_poly.pdbx_strand_id
1 'polypeptide(L)'
;MKEPKFHRIFQYNRALLPNAYLARLEKGVRTIDMAKERSGFSIGYPGWGLIYHILLSHLDPTRYNNIVETGTNWGCTTIVLAQALIDSGCSGHVYTIEIDSKNCKVAIDNLLKARVFDKVKLINEDSKKALPAIVEQVDEIRIAFLDASHLYEDVLFEFKTIYPKLNDRSLVIFDNTYQIAEPNENQRVNGALRYIHKHFGGQLINFEFVSWATPGLAVWQQEPLEEQRLYE
;
A
#
# COMPACT_ATOMS: atom_id res chain seq x y z
N MET A 1 20.27 15.18 -12.82
CA MET A 1 20.19 13.73 -13.11
C MET A 1 19.18 13.52 -14.22
N LYS A 2 19.41 12.63 -15.18
CA LYS A 2 18.39 12.27 -16.17
C LYS A 2 17.34 11.44 -15.45
N GLU A 3 16.08 11.84 -15.52
CA GLU A 3 14.98 11.02 -15.04
C GLU A 3 15.07 9.59 -15.61
N PRO A 4 14.93 8.56 -14.80
CA PRO A 4 14.92 7.20 -15.30
C PRO A 4 13.78 7.05 -16.30
N LYS A 5 14.11 6.67 -17.52
CA LYS A 5 13.10 6.41 -18.55
C LYS A 5 12.58 4.98 -18.36
N PHE A 6 11.43 4.83 -17.75
CA PHE A 6 10.75 3.55 -17.73
C PHE A 6 10.19 3.25 -19.13
N HIS A 7 10.61 2.14 -19.68
CA HIS A 7 10.04 1.63 -20.91
C HIS A 7 9.24 0.37 -20.58
N ARG A 8 7.94 0.43 -20.78
CA ARG A 8 7.11 -0.76 -20.72
C ARG A 8 7.43 -1.61 -21.96
N ILE A 9 8.18 -2.73 -21.77
CA ILE A 9 8.64 -3.61 -22.84
C ILE A 9 7.67 -4.74 -23.15
N PHE A 10 6.59 -4.90 -22.38
CA PHE A 10 5.57 -5.92 -22.59
C PHE A 10 4.19 -5.29 -22.79
N GLN A 11 3.35 -5.98 -23.58
CA GLN A 11 1.98 -5.55 -23.77
C GLN A 11 1.17 -5.81 -22.50
N TYR A 12 0.30 -4.87 -22.19
CA TYR A 12 -0.61 -4.96 -21.08
C TYR A 12 -1.63 -6.11 -21.29
N ASN A 13 -1.72 -7.01 -20.33
CA ASN A 13 -2.75 -8.05 -20.26
C ASN A 13 -3.74 -7.75 -19.13
N ARG A 14 -4.99 -7.44 -19.50
CA ARG A 14 -6.05 -7.09 -18.54
C ARG A 14 -6.34 -8.19 -17.52
N ALA A 15 -6.11 -9.46 -17.89
CA ALA A 15 -6.32 -10.58 -16.98
C ALA A 15 -5.37 -10.58 -15.77
N LEU A 16 -4.28 -9.79 -15.85
CA LEU A 16 -3.31 -9.65 -14.77
C LEU A 16 -3.66 -8.55 -13.77
N LEU A 17 -4.71 -7.77 -14.02
CA LEU A 17 -5.17 -6.75 -13.07
C LEU A 17 -6.33 -7.25 -12.23
N PRO A 18 -6.31 -6.97 -10.92
CA PRO A 18 -7.27 -7.51 -9.98
C PRO A 18 -8.70 -6.97 -10.16
N ASN A 19 -8.86 -5.83 -10.83
CA ASN A 19 -10.15 -5.18 -10.94
C ASN A 19 -10.39 -4.59 -12.33
N ALA A 20 -11.61 -4.77 -12.86
CA ALA A 20 -11.97 -4.29 -14.21
C ALA A 20 -11.94 -2.75 -14.33
N TYR A 21 -12.17 -2.02 -13.25
CA TYR A 21 -12.06 -0.56 -13.23
C TYR A 21 -10.60 -0.13 -13.38
N LEU A 22 -9.67 -0.72 -12.62
CA LEU A 22 -8.24 -0.48 -12.74
C LEU A 22 -7.75 -0.83 -14.16
N ALA A 23 -8.25 -1.93 -14.73
CA ALA A 23 -7.94 -2.31 -16.11
C ALA A 23 -8.36 -1.24 -17.14
N ARG A 24 -9.46 -0.53 -16.89
CA ARG A 24 -9.87 0.60 -17.75
C ARG A 24 -8.98 1.82 -17.61
N LEU A 25 -8.55 2.13 -16.38
CA LEU A 25 -7.61 3.25 -16.13
C LEU A 25 -6.28 3.03 -16.83
N GLU A 26 -5.78 1.81 -16.83
CA GLU A 26 -4.52 1.43 -17.46
C GLU A 26 -4.59 1.29 -18.99
N LYS A 27 -5.78 1.20 -19.56
CA LYS A 27 -5.93 0.97 -21.00
C LYS A 27 -5.30 2.09 -21.83
N GLY A 28 -4.23 1.75 -22.57
CA GLY A 28 -3.56 2.67 -23.48
C GLY A 28 -2.66 3.69 -22.78
N VAL A 29 -2.38 3.54 -21.48
CA VAL A 29 -1.38 4.36 -20.79
C VAL A 29 0.01 4.04 -21.34
N ARG A 30 0.72 5.08 -21.79
CA ARG A 30 2.06 4.97 -22.39
C ARG A 30 3.09 5.92 -21.77
N THR A 31 2.65 6.91 -21.01
CA THR A 31 3.50 7.91 -20.39
C THR A 31 3.12 8.12 -18.94
N ILE A 32 4.05 8.66 -18.16
CA ILE A 32 3.81 9.03 -16.75
C ILE A 32 2.68 10.05 -16.63
N ASP A 33 2.64 11.05 -17.54
CA ASP A 33 1.57 12.06 -17.52
C ASP A 33 0.19 11.43 -17.71
N MET A 34 0.06 10.47 -18.64
CA MET A 34 -1.22 9.74 -18.81
C MET A 34 -1.58 8.92 -17.57
N ALA A 35 -0.61 8.29 -16.91
CA ALA A 35 -0.86 7.57 -15.66
C ALA A 35 -1.35 8.53 -14.57
N LYS A 36 -0.68 9.68 -14.43
CA LYS A 36 -1.05 10.74 -13.51
C LYS A 36 -2.48 11.25 -13.71
N GLU A 37 -2.85 11.57 -14.96
CA GLU A 37 -4.18 12.06 -15.31
C GLU A 37 -5.30 11.05 -15.03
N ARG A 38 -4.99 9.75 -15.15
CA ARG A 38 -6.01 8.69 -15.02
C ARG A 38 -6.12 8.09 -13.63
N SER A 39 -5.03 8.01 -12.90
CA SER A 39 -4.98 7.33 -11.60
C SER A 39 -4.49 8.21 -10.44
N GLY A 40 -4.23 9.49 -10.69
CA GLY A 40 -3.78 10.41 -9.65
C GLY A 40 -2.38 10.11 -9.11
N PHE A 41 -1.47 9.62 -9.95
CA PHE A 41 -0.15 9.14 -9.50
C PHE A 41 -0.15 7.87 -8.65
N SER A 42 -1.15 7.06 -8.76
CA SER A 42 -1.12 5.78 -8.09
C SER A 42 -0.06 4.86 -8.69
N ILE A 43 0.31 3.84 -7.94
CA ILE A 43 1.35 2.86 -8.28
C ILE A 43 1.23 2.34 -9.71
N GLY A 44 0.02 2.01 -10.19
CA GLY A 44 -0.19 1.50 -11.53
C GLY A 44 0.26 0.06 -11.73
N TYR A 45 0.11 -0.42 -12.97
CA TYR A 45 0.57 -1.75 -13.37
C TYR A 45 2.08 -1.72 -13.65
N PRO A 46 2.88 -2.73 -13.26
CA PRO A 46 2.48 -4.00 -12.62
C PRO A 46 2.39 -3.97 -11.09
N GLY A 47 2.69 -2.84 -10.44
CA GLY A 47 2.72 -2.73 -8.99
C GLY A 47 1.40 -3.13 -8.32
N TRP A 48 0.26 -2.75 -8.88
CA TRP A 48 -1.05 -3.18 -8.39
C TRP A 48 -1.20 -4.71 -8.38
N GLY A 49 -0.68 -5.39 -9.42
CA GLY A 49 -0.68 -6.86 -9.47
C GLY A 49 0.22 -7.47 -8.40
N LEU A 50 1.40 -6.90 -8.17
CA LEU A 50 2.31 -7.35 -7.13
C LEU A 50 1.65 -7.24 -5.74
N ILE A 51 1.11 -6.08 -5.39
CA ILE A 51 0.41 -5.87 -4.12
C ILE A 51 -0.74 -6.85 -3.97
N TYR A 52 -1.58 -6.99 -5.00
CA TYR A 52 -2.71 -7.91 -4.97
C TYR A 52 -2.31 -9.35 -4.63
N HIS A 53 -1.28 -9.88 -5.28
CA HIS A 53 -0.83 -11.26 -5.04
C HIS A 53 -0.14 -11.42 -3.68
N ILE A 54 0.58 -10.41 -3.21
CA ILE A 54 1.12 -10.38 -1.84
C ILE A 54 -0.04 -10.46 -0.83
N LEU A 55 -1.09 -9.68 -1.01
CA LEU A 55 -2.25 -9.70 -0.12
C LEU A 55 -2.93 -11.07 -0.11
N LEU A 56 -3.21 -11.65 -1.28
CA LEU A 56 -3.86 -12.96 -1.37
C LEU A 56 -3.09 -14.05 -0.62
N SER A 57 -1.76 -13.97 -0.56
CA SER A 57 -0.95 -14.95 0.16
C SER A 57 -0.91 -14.72 1.67
N HIS A 58 -1.36 -13.55 2.16
CA HIS A 58 -1.26 -13.16 3.57
C HIS A 58 -2.60 -12.95 4.28
N LEU A 59 -3.71 -12.85 3.54
CA LEU A 59 -5.04 -12.78 4.16
C LEU A 59 -5.37 -14.09 4.85
N ASP A 60 -5.94 -13.99 6.04
CA ASP A 60 -6.28 -15.15 6.87
C ASP A 60 -7.79 -15.44 6.79
N PRO A 61 -8.20 -16.58 6.23
CA PRO A 61 -9.62 -16.91 6.10
C PRO A 61 -10.30 -17.22 7.44
N THR A 62 -9.52 -17.44 8.51
CA THR A 62 -10.02 -17.79 9.84
C THR A 62 -10.16 -16.59 10.78
N ARG A 63 -9.65 -15.43 10.39
CA ARG A 63 -9.64 -14.21 11.19
C ARG A 63 -10.25 -13.02 10.46
N TYR A 64 -10.57 -11.99 11.22
CA TYR A 64 -10.97 -10.71 10.65
C TYR A 64 -9.72 -9.92 10.21
N ASN A 65 -9.64 -9.59 8.92
CA ASN A 65 -8.47 -8.94 8.35
C ASN A 65 -8.67 -7.41 8.36
N ASN A 66 -8.07 -6.72 9.32
CA ASN A 66 -7.99 -5.27 9.29
C ASN A 66 -6.82 -4.87 8.41
N ILE A 67 -7.12 -4.17 7.32
CA ILE A 67 -6.14 -3.56 6.43
C ILE A 67 -6.17 -2.06 6.68
N VAL A 68 -5.02 -1.44 6.88
CA VAL A 68 -4.89 0.01 7.11
C VAL A 68 -4.08 0.62 5.98
N GLU A 69 -4.58 1.70 5.41
CA GLU A 69 -3.91 2.47 4.37
C GLU A 69 -3.82 3.94 4.79
N THR A 70 -2.65 4.55 4.67
CA THR A 70 -2.48 5.99 4.74
C THR A 70 -2.21 6.53 3.34
N GLY A 71 -2.89 7.63 2.96
CA GLY A 71 -2.77 8.20 1.62
C GLY A 71 -3.70 7.53 0.60
N THR A 72 -5.01 7.65 0.77
CA THR A 72 -6.01 7.12 -0.18
C THR A 72 -5.85 7.69 -1.59
N ASN A 73 -5.51 8.98 -1.69
CA ASN A 73 -5.48 9.72 -2.95
C ASN A 73 -6.80 9.50 -3.74
N TRP A 74 -6.73 9.00 -4.97
CA TRP A 74 -7.93 8.68 -5.78
C TRP A 74 -8.47 7.27 -5.55
N GLY A 75 -7.96 6.53 -4.56
CA GLY A 75 -8.45 5.23 -4.14
C GLY A 75 -8.03 4.05 -5.01
N CYS A 76 -7.04 4.22 -5.90
CA CYS A 76 -6.64 3.13 -6.80
C CYS A 76 -5.98 1.97 -6.05
N THR A 77 -5.09 2.24 -5.11
CA THR A 77 -4.49 1.20 -4.26
C THR A 77 -5.52 0.63 -3.30
N THR A 78 -6.40 1.47 -2.74
CA THR A 78 -7.55 1.03 -1.93
C THR A 78 -8.41 0.00 -2.66
N ILE A 79 -8.64 0.18 -3.99
CA ILE A 79 -9.36 -0.80 -4.82
C ILE A 79 -8.63 -2.14 -4.84
N VAL A 80 -7.30 -2.15 -4.95
CA VAL A 80 -6.50 -3.39 -4.94
C VAL A 80 -6.65 -4.11 -3.61
N LEU A 81 -6.52 -3.37 -2.49
CA LEU A 81 -6.64 -3.91 -1.13
C LEU A 81 -8.02 -4.52 -0.89
N ALA A 82 -9.07 -3.79 -1.25
CA ALA A 82 -10.45 -4.24 -1.09
C ALA A 82 -10.81 -5.40 -2.03
N GLN A 83 -10.31 -5.39 -3.27
CA GLN A 83 -10.52 -6.50 -4.21
C GLN A 83 -9.89 -7.80 -3.72
N ALA A 84 -8.69 -7.73 -3.11
CA ALA A 84 -8.06 -8.90 -2.53
C ALA A 84 -8.92 -9.52 -1.40
N LEU A 85 -9.55 -8.70 -0.55
CA LEU A 85 -10.51 -9.18 0.46
C LEU A 85 -11.74 -9.85 -0.16
N ILE A 86 -12.26 -9.31 -1.27
CA ILE A 86 -13.42 -9.88 -1.96
C ILE A 86 -13.04 -11.22 -2.58
N ASP A 87 -11.95 -11.28 -3.34
CA ASP A 87 -11.57 -12.46 -4.11
C ASP A 87 -11.08 -13.61 -3.22
N SER A 88 -10.46 -13.29 -2.08
CA SER A 88 -10.08 -14.30 -1.08
C SER A 88 -11.26 -14.86 -0.30
N GLY A 89 -12.43 -14.21 -0.32
CA GLY A 89 -13.56 -14.54 0.53
C GLY A 89 -13.33 -14.25 2.02
N CYS A 90 -12.25 -13.56 2.37
CA CYS A 90 -11.93 -13.27 3.76
C CYS A 90 -12.83 -12.18 4.35
N SER A 91 -13.11 -12.31 5.65
CA SER A 91 -13.75 -11.24 6.42
C SER A 91 -12.76 -10.14 6.70
N GLY A 92 -13.18 -8.89 6.58
CA GLY A 92 -12.31 -7.74 6.84
C GLY A 92 -12.78 -6.44 6.21
N HIS A 93 -12.07 -5.37 6.52
CA HIS A 93 -12.23 -4.04 5.92
C HIS A 93 -10.87 -3.38 5.67
N VAL A 94 -10.87 -2.47 4.71
CA VAL A 94 -9.79 -1.52 4.46
C VAL A 94 -10.17 -0.20 5.13
N TYR A 95 -9.40 0.22 6.13
CA TYR A 95 -9.44 1.55 6.70
C TYR A 95 -8.45 2.41 5.94
N THR A 96 -8.94 3.40 5.22
CA THR A 96 -8.08 4.28 4.40
C THR A 96 -8.25 5.73 4.80
N ILE A 97 -7.14 6.45 4.88
CA ILE A 97 -7.06 7.82 5.41
C ILE A 97 -6.62 8.76 4.29
N GLU A 98 -7.36 9.86 4.13
CA GLU A 98 -7.04 10.92 3.17
C GLU A 98 -7.30 12.30 3.78
N ILE A 99 -6.30 13.15 3.71
CA ILE A 99 -6.39 14.50 4.27
C ILE A 99 -7.16 15.47 3.36
N ASP A 100 -7.04 15.31 2.03
CA ASP A 100 -7.70 16.17 1.06
C ASP A 100 -9.13 15.69 0.76
N SER A 101 -10.11 16.50 1.16
CA SER A 101 -11.52 16.20 0.92
C SER A 101 -11.89 16.13 -0.57
N LYS A 102 -11.11 16.74 -1.48
CA LYS A 102 -11.35 16.63 -2.92
C LYS A 102 -10.93 15.24 -3.41
N ASN A 103 -9.79 14.74 -2.94
CA ASN A 103 -9.34 13.38 -3.21
C ASN A 103 -10.33 12.36 -2.66
N CYS A 104 -10.84 12.55 -1.44
CA CYS A 104 -11.88 11.70 -0.87
C CYS A 104 -13.11 11.56 -1.78
N LYS A 105 -13.59 12.66 -2.36
CA LYS A 105 -14.73 12.62 -3.29
C LYS A 105 -14.44 11.80 -4.54
N VAL A 106 -13.25 11.96 -5.12
CA VAL A 106 -12.81 11.18 -6.27
C VAL A 106 -12.66 9.71 -5.90
N ALA A 107 -12.06 9.43 -4.74
CA ALA A 107 -11.88 8.06 -4.24
C ALA A 107 -13.23 7.36 -4.06
N ILE A 108 -14.21 7.99 -3.42
CA ILE A 108 -15.56 7.42 -3.25
C ILE A 108 -16.18 7.03 -4.60
N ASP A 109 -16.13 7.93 -5.59
CA ASP A 109 -16.65 7.65 -6.93
C ASP A 109 -15.93 6.48 -7.61
N ASN A 110 -14.60 6.42 -7.48
CA ASN A 110 -13.79 5.34 -8.02
C ASN A 110 -14.08 3.99 -7.33
N LEU A 111 -14.20 3.97 -6.00
CA LEU A 111 -14.51 2.78 -5.20
C LEU A 111 -15.89 2.22 -5.54
N LEU A 112 -16.88 3.10 -5.75
CA LEU A 112 -18.22 2.71 -6.21
C LEU A 112 -18.19 2.13 -7.63
N LYS A 113 -17.47 2.77 -8.56
CA LYS A 113 -17.29 2.26 -9.93
C LYS A 113 -16.54 0.93 -9.98
N ALA A 114 -15.60 0.74 -9.05
CA ALA A 114 -14.87 -0.52 -8.89
C ALA A 114 -15.67 -1.60 -8.17
N ARG A 115 -16.82 -1.28 -7.56
CA ARG A 115 -17.70 -2.16 -6.79
C ARG A 115 -17.02 -2.80 -5.57
N VAL A 116 -16.20 -2.01 -4.87
CA VAL A 116 -15.47 -2.45 -3.68
C VAL A 116 -15.78 -1.63 -2.43
N PHE A 117 -16.63 -0.60 -2.55
CA PHE A 117 -16.89 0.38 -1.50
C PHE A 117 -17.37 -0.26 -0.19
N ASP A 118 -18.14 -1.35 -0.25
CA ASP A 118 -18.66 -2.06 0.93
C ASP A 118 -17.56 -2.68 1.81
N LYS A 119 -16.35 -2.80 1.28
CA LYS A 119 -15.16 -3.28 2.01
C LYS A 119 -14.29 -2.15 2.53
N VAL A 120 -14.68 -0.88 2.36
CA VAL A 120 -13.82 0.28 2.62
C VAL A 120 -14.45 1.21 3.65
N LYS A 121 -13.65 1.65 4.61
CA LYS A 121 -13.95 2.72 5.56
C LYS A 121 -12.99 3.87 5.27
N LEU A 122 -13.44 4.85 4.48
CA LEU A 122 -12.66 6.03 4.12
C LEU A 122 -12.85 7.10 5.19
N ILE A 123 -11.72 7.63 5.68
CA ILE A 123 -11.66 8.62 6.76
C ILE A 123 -10.97 9.86 6.21
N ASN A 124 -11.72 10.98 6.17
CA ASN A 124 -11.16 12.25 5.72
C ASN A 124 -10.59 13.00 6.92
N GLU A 125 -9.34 12.77 7.24
CA GLU A 125 -8.60 13.40 8.35
C GLU A 125 -7.09 13.27 8.12
N ASP A 126 -6.29 14.00 8.88
CA ASP A 126 -4.85 13.82 8.99
C ASP A 126 -4.51 12.44 9.56
N SER A 127 -3.56 11.72 8.95
CA SER A 127 -3.14 10.40 9.42
C SER A 127 -2.64 10.41 10.87
N LYS A 128 -2.03 11.51 11.31
CA LYS A 128 -1.56 11.67 12.69
C LYS A 128 -2.70 11.68 13.74
N LYS A 129 -3.93 11.97 13.31
CA LYS A 129 -5.11 11.92 14.18
C LYS A 129 -5.94 10.66 13.95
N ALA A 130 -6.16 10.30 12.68
CA ALA A 130 -7.01 9.17 12.34
C ALA A 130 -6.37 7.83 12.70
N LEU A 131 -5.07 7.66 12.44
CA LEU A 131 -4.39 6.38 12.63
C LEU A 131 -4.41 5.88 14.08
N PRO A 132 -4.11 6.72 15.11
CA PRO A 132 -4.26 6.30 16.50
C PRO A 132 -5.67 5.83 16.85
N ALA A 133 -6.71 6.53 16.37
CA ALA A 133 -8.10 6.16 16.62
C ALA A 133 -8.48 4.81 15.95
N ILE A 134 -7.94 4.52 14.77
CA ILE A 134 -8.13 3.20 14.13
C ILE A 134 -7.46 2.11 14.96
N VAL A 135 -6.21 2.34 15.38
CA VAL A 135 -5.41 1.39 16.16
C VAL A 135 -6.09 1.03 17.50
N GLU A 136 -6.78 1.98 18.13
CA GLU A 136 -7.59 1.71 19.33
C GLU A 136 -8.80 0.80 19.07
N GLN A 137 -9.37 0.84 17.86
CA GLN A 137 -10.59 0.11 17.51
C GLN A 137 -10.34 -1.31 16.99
N VAL A 138 -9.12 -1.63 16.57
CA VAL A 138 -8.79 -2.94 15.98
C VAL A 138 -7.95 -3.77 16.96
N ASP A 139 -8.18 -5.09 16.95
CA ASP A 139 -7.39 -6.00 17.79
C ASP A 139 -6.01 -6.24 17.17
N GLU A 140 -5.96 -6.47 15.87
CA GLU A 140 -4.73 -6.65 15.10
C GLU A 140 -4.82 -5.97 13.74
N ILE A 141 -3.68 -5.60 13.16
CA ILE A 141 -3.56 -5.14 11.78
C ILE A 141 -2.89 -6.24 10.97
N ARG A 142 -3.61 -6.75 9.98
CA ARG A 142 -3.11 -7.80 9.11
C ARG A 142 -2.16 -7.26 8.06
N ILE A 143 -2.54 -6.15 7.44
CA ILE A 143 -1.76 -5.49 6.40
C ILE A 143 -1.85 -3.99 6.63
N ALA A 144 -0.70 -3.31 6.57
CA ALA A 144 -0.64 -1.85 6.50
C ALA A 144 0.02 -1.43 5.20
N PHE A 145 -0.54 -0.42 4.54
CA PHE A 145 0.03 0.24 3.37
C PHE A 145 0.27 1.72 3.71
N LEU A 146 1.53 2.11 3.84
CA LEU A 146 1.93 3.45 4.26
C LEU A 146 2.40 4.26 3.05
N ASP A 147 1.54 5.18 2.59
CA ASP A 147 1.69 5.96 1.36
C ASP A 147 1.16 7.41 1.48
N ALA A 148 1.10 7.98 2.69
CA ALA A 148 0.58 9.34 2.87
C ALA A 148 1.67 10.38 2.67
N SER A 149 2.69 10.38 3.51
CA SER A 149 3.82 11.28 3.46
C SER A 149 5.10 10.48 3.31
N HIS A 150 5.98 10.94 2.43
CA HIS A 150 7.25 10.28 2.19
C HIS A 150 8.39 10.89 3.04
N LEU A 151 8.06 11.69 4.06
CA LEU A 151 9.02 12.25 4.99
C LEU A 151 9.35 11.24 6.09
N TYR A 152 10.63 11.17 6.46
CA TYR A 152 11.17 10.28 7.48
C TYR A 152 10.34 10.27 8.78
N GLU A 153 10.03 11.45 9.32
CA GLU A 153 9.32 11.58 10.60
C GLU A 153 7.87 11.07 10.52
N ASP A 154 7.21 11.30 9.39
CA ASP A 154 5.82 10.89 9.20
C ASP A 154 5.72 9.37 9.03
N VAL A 155 6.59 8.78 8.19
CA VAL A 155 6.67 7.33 8.01
C VAL A 155 6.98 6.62 9.33
N LEU A 156 7.89 7.16 10.12
CA LEU A 156 8.20 6.62 11.45
C LEU A 156 7.03 6.76 12.42
N PHE A 157 6.33 7.88 12.40
CA PHE A 157 5.15 8.07 13.22
C PHE A 157 4.08 7.03 12.89
N GLU A 158 3.76 6.86 11.60
CA GLU A 158 2.77 5.90 11.14
C GLU A 158 3.16 4.46 11.53
N PHE A 159 4.40 4.06 11.24
CA PHE A 159 4.88 2.73 11.61
C PHE A 159 4.82 2.49 13.14
N LYS A 160 5.34 3.41 13.95
CA LYS A 160 5.31 3.28 15.41
C LYS A 160 3.89 3.21 15.97
N THR A 161 2.96 3.93 15.36
CA THR A 161 1.55 3.92 15.77
C THR A 161 0.90 2.56 15.53
N ILE A 162 1.17 1.92 14.40
CA ILE A 162 0.57 0.61 14.08
C ILE A 162 1.34 -0.56 14.73
N TYR A 163 2.61 -0.39 15.04
CA TYR A 163 3.51 -1.46 15.51
C TYR A 163 2.93 -2.31 16.66
N PRO A 164 2.28 -1.74 17.70
CA PRO A 164 1.68 -2.53 18.79
C PRO A 164 0.56 -3.48 18.36
N LYS A 165 0.03 -3.32 17.14
CA LYS A 165 -1.03 -4.17 16.56
C LYS A 165 -0.54 -5.10 15.46
N LEU A 166 0.77 -5.12 15.22
CA LEU A 166 1.41 -6.05 14.28
C LEU A 166 1.82 -7.32 15.02
N ASN A 167 1.86 -8.41 14.29
CA ASN A 167 2.38 -9.70 14.73
C ASN A 167 3.20 -10.35 13.59
N ASP A 168 3.71 -11.56 13.80
CA ASP A 168 4.53 -12.32 12.86
C ASP A 168 3.83 -12.64 11.51
N ARG A 169 2.52 -12.45 11.45
CA ARG A 169 1.71 -12.64 10.23
C ARG A 169 1.30 -11.33 9.58
N SER A 170 1.65 -10.19 10.18
CA SER A 170 1.36 -8.89 9.64
C SER A 170 2.37 -8.49 8.57
N LEU A 171 1.90 -7.76 7.55
CA LEU A 171 2.77 -7.11 6.58
C LEU A 171 2.61 -5.60 6.63
N VAL A 172 3.73 -4.89 6.51
CA VAL A 172 3.73 -3.45 6.28
C VAL A 172 4.36 -3.18 4.92
N ILE A 173 3.63 -2.51 4.06
CA ILE A 173 4.07 -2.13 2.71
C ILE A 173 4.31 -0.63 2.72
N PHE A 174 5.46 -0.20 2.22
CA PHE A 174 5.85 1.21 2.10
C PHE A 174 6.00 1.56 0.63
N ASP A 175 5.45 2.70 0.24
CA ASP A 175 5.64 3.26 -1.09
C ASP A 175 6.84 4.20 -1.16
N ASN A 176 7.25 4.56 -2.39
CA ASN A 176 8.33 5.51 -2.68
C ASN A 176 9.70 5.17 -2.05
N THR A 177 10.10 3.91 -2.14
CA THR A 177 11.36 3.41 -1.59
C THR A 177 12.53 3.45 -2.57
N TYR A 178 12.42 4.19 -3.68
CA TYR A 178 13.39 4.27 -4.74
C TYR A 178 14.64 5.07 -4.33
N GLN A 179 15.77 4.41 -4.18
CA GLN A 179 17.00 5.01 -3.68
C GLN A 179 17.72 5.91 -4.68
N ILE A 180 17.62 5.58 -5.97
CA ILE A 180 18.41 6.26 -7.02
C ILE A 180 17.85 7.63 -7.37
N ALA A 181 16.54 7.86 -7.22
CA ALA A 181 15.88 9.10 -7.61
C ALA A 181 15.84 10.17 -6.50
N GLU A 182 16.13 9.82 -5.26
CA GLU A 182 15.97 10.71 -4.11
C GLU A 182 17.34 11.14 -3.55
N PRO A 183 17.81 12.37 -3.85
CA PRO A 183 19.12 12.85 -3.37
C PRO A 183 19.20 12.96 -1.83
N ASN A 184 18.06 13.08 -1.14
CA ASN A 184 17.95 13.20 0.31
C ASN A 184 17.22 12.00 0.92
N GLU A 185 17.46 10.80 0.45
CA GLU A 185 16.76 9.58 0.87
C GLU A 185 16.80 9.31 2.40
N ASN A 186 17.83 9.80 3.11
CA ASN A 186 17.89 9.71 4.57
C ASN A 186 16.77 10.47 5.28
N GLN A 187 16.22 11.50 4.64
CA GLN A 187 15.10 12.29 5.14
C GLN A 187 13.74 11.81 4.60
N ARG A 188 13.74 10.71 3.90
CA ARG A 188 12.60 10.10 3.23
C ARG A 188 12.34 8.67 3.72
N VAL A 189 11.52 7.94 2.98
CA VAL A 189 11.09 6.57 3.30
C VAL A 189 12.28 5.65 3.60
N ASN A 190 13.32 5.64 2.77
CA ASN A 190 14.48 4.76 2.99
C ASN A 190 15.23 5.04 4.28
N GLY A 191 15.29 6.30 4.72
CA GLY A 191 15.83 6.63 6.04
C GLY A 191 14.99 6.03 7.17
N ALA A 192 13.67 6.11 7.06
CA ALA A 192 12.76 5.49 8.01
C ALA A 192 12.88 3.96 8.01
N LEU A 193 12.98 3.32 6.83
CA LEU A 193 13.18 1.88 6.72
C LEU A 193 14.47 1.41 7.39
N ARG A 194 15.58 2.15 7.23
CA ARG A 194 16.84 1.84 7.94
C ARG A 194 16.69 1.94 9.46
N TYR A 195 15.96 2.95 9.93
CA TYR A 195 15.67 3.08 11.36
C TYR A 195 14.77 1.94 11.85
N ILE A 196 13.71 1.61 11.12
CA ILE A 196 12.77 0.52 11.45
C ILE A 196 13.53 -0.80 11.55
N HIS A 197 14.30 -1.16 10.54
CA HIS A 197 15.09 -2.39 10.53
C HIS A 197 16.08 -2.45 11.71
N LYS A 198 16.76 -1.34 12.01
CA LYS A 198 17.73 -1.28 13.11
C LYS A 198 17.09 -1.42 14.50
N HIS A 199 15.91 -0.84 14.72
CA HIS A 199 15.33 -0.70 16.06
C HIS A 199 14.15 -1.64 16.35
N PHE A 200 13.49 -2.14 15.31
CA PHE A 200 12.36 -3.06 15.43
C PHE A 200 12.68 -4.44 14.83
N GLY A 201 13.82 -4.59 14.17
CA GLY A 201 14.18 -5.83 13.49
C GLY A 201 13.28 -6.10 12.30
N GLY A 202 12.96 -7.38 12.10
CA GLY A 202 12.10 -7.84 11.02
C GLY A 202 12.83 -8.03 9.69
N GLN A 203 12.15 -8.70 8.78
CA GLN A 203 12.62 -8.89 7.41
C GLN A 203 12.14 -7.74 6.54
N LEU A 204 13.02 -7.18 5.74
CA LEU A 204 12.73 -6.09 4.83
C LEU A 204 13.15 -6.47 3.42
N ILE A 205 12.19 -6.44 2.49
CA ILE A 205 12.44 -6.64 1.06
C ILE A 205 12.08 -5.35 0.34
N ASN A 206 13.03 -4.77 -0.40
CA ASN A 206 12.82 -3.57 -1.19
C ASN A 206 12.82 -3.91 -2.68
N PHE A 207 11.77 -3.50 -3.38
CA PHE A 207 11.61 -3.65 -4.83
C PHE A 207 11.80 -2.28 -5.48
N GLU A 208 12.83 -2.13 -6.28
CA GLU A 208 13.02 -0.97 -7.16
C GLU A 208 12.17 -1.15 -8.43
N PHE A 209 11.78 -0.12 -9.13
CA PHE A 209 11.12 -0.20 -10.45
C PHE A 209 9.83 -1.03 -10.52
N VAL A 210 8.89 -0.76 -9.62
CA VAL A 210 7.64 -1.53 -9.54
C VAL A 210 6.59 -1.07 -10.53
N SER A 211 6.59 0.19 -10.93
CA SER A 211 5.57 0.76 -11.81
C SER A 211 6.01 2.03 -12.56
N TRP A 212 5.03 2.69 -13.21
CA TRP A 212 5.22 3.94 -13.92
C TRP A 212 5.51 5.14 -13.03
N ALA A 213 4.72 5.28 -11.97
CA ALA A 213 4.67 6.49 -11.18
C ALA A 213 5.34 6.34 -9.82
N THR A 214 5.45 5.09 -9.34
CA THR A 214 6.03 4.81 -8.04
C THR A 214 7.24 3.93 -8.20
N PRO A 215 8.41 4.49 -8.06
CA PRO A 215 9.65 3.79 -8.37
C PRO A 215 10.13 2.85 -7.27
N GLY A 216 9.35 2.45 -6.33
CA GLY A 216 9.78 1.46 -5.34
C GLY A 216 8.71 1.10 -4.35
N LEU A 217 8.73 -0.15 -3.90
CA LEU A 217 7.94 -0.69 -2.80
C LEU A 217 8.83 -1.46 -1.86
N ALA A 218 8.65 -1.28 -0.56
CA ALA A 218 9.26 -2.17 0.42
C ALA A 218 8.17 -2.92 1.19
N VAL A 219 8.48 -4.16 1.52
CA VAL A 219 7.65 -5.00 2.39
C VAL A 219 8.45 -5.33 3.64
N TRP A 220 7.87 -5.03 4.79
CA TRP A 220 8.42 -5.39 6.09
C TRP A 220 7.51 -6.40 6.77
N GLN A 221 8.11 -7.39 7.42
CA GLN A 221 7.42 -8.39 8.22
C GLN A 221 8.21 -8.63 9.52
N GLN A 222 7.49 -8.75 10.64
CA GLN A 222 8.10 -9.12 11.90
C GLN A 222 8.68 -10.54 11.81
N GLU A 223 9.86 -10.75 12.37
CA GLU A 223 10.41 -12.09 12.47
C GLU A 223 9.56 -12.94 13.41
N PRO A 224 9.27 -14.20 13.05
CA PRO A 224 8.63 -15.14 13.96
C PRO A 224 9.44 -15.29 15.24
N LEU A 225 8.78 -15.41 16.38
CA LEU A 225 9.45 -15.79 17.62
C LEU A 225 10.16 -17.14 17.43
N GLU A 226 11.32 -17.33 18.09
CA GLU A 226 12.14 -18.55 17.91
C GLU A 226 11.36 -19.85 18.17
N GLU A 227 10.41 -19.83 19.08
CA GLU A 227 9.52 -20.95 19.40
C GLU A 227 8.56 -21.35 18.26
N GLN A 228 8.41 -20.50 17.23
CA GLN A 228 7.56 -20.75 16.05
C GLN A 228 8.35 -21.22 14.83
N ARG A 229 9.66 -21.33 14.90
CA ARG A 229 10.53 -21.89 13.86
C ARG A 229 10.45 -23.42 13.76
N LEU A 230 9.32 -24.01 14.14
CA LEU A 230 9.08 -25.44 14.06
C LEU A 230 8.75 -25.86 12.62
N TYR A 231 9.70 -25.73 11.72
CA TYR A 231 9.88 -26.62 10.58
C TYR A 231 11.24 -27.30 10.77
N GLU A 232 11.29 -28.18 11.70
CA GLU A 232 12.25 -29.26 11.74
C GLU A 232 11.70 -30.46 10.96
#